data_1c773826e398384ccdd614bc8e923033
#
_entry.id   1c773826e398384ccdd614bc8e923033
#
_cell.length_a   1.000
_cell.length_b   1.000
_cell.length_c   1.000
_cell.angle_alpha   90.00
_cell.angle_beta   90.00
_cell.angle_gamma   90.00
#
_symmetry.space_group_name_H-M   'P 1'
#
loop_
_entity.id
_entity.type
_entity.pdbx_description
1 polymer ?
#
loop_
_entity_poly.entity_id
_entity_poly.type
_entity_poly.pdbx_seq_one_letter_code
_entity_poly.pdbx_strand_id
1 'polypeptide(L)'
;MASEPDFIERMNFYTRRGIRFLFIIDYEMEFPVVLKLSELNGFCIKYFIDGVKNYDDNISNIFNKKELNIQKRPISFEVYKKAFNNVALNQKNGNSYLLNLTFKTPIEINFGLEEIFYKSSSRYKLYFKDEENEFVLFSPETFINITEGKIFTYPIKGTIDANIPGAEEILLNDKKEKAEHLTVVDLLRNDLNIVCKDVKVNRFCFTYKIKTNFGELLQMVSEIEGRVKPNLMYRLGDILFNMLPAGSICGAPKRQTLEIIKETELYKRGYYTGVFGIYDGKNLKSSVMIRFIEKKGDDCFYRSGGGITVYSDAKKEYDEMVEKIYVPIY
;
A
#
# COMPACT_ATOMS: atom_id res chain seq x y z
N MET A 1 9.88 23.63 -5.10
CA MET A 1 9.25 22.65 -4.22
C MET A 1 7.97 23.25 -3.68
N ALA A 2 6.81 22.67 -3.93
CA ALA A 2 5.57 23.13 -3.33
C ALA A 2 5.66 22.86 -1.83
N SER A 3 5.41 23.85 -0.99
CA SER A 3 5.33 23.66 0.46
C SER A 3 4.14 22.74 0.79
N GLU A 4 4.23 22.00 1.89
CA GLU A 4 3.19 21.08 2.39
C GLU A 4 1.75 21.64 2.28
N PRO A 5 1.50 22.93 2.56
CA PRO A 5 0.20 23.58 2.35
C PRO A 5 -0.30 23.58 0.90
N ASP A 6 0.60 23.60 -0.10
CA ASP A 6 0.23 23.82 -1.49
C ASP A 6 -0.48 22.60 -2.13
N PHE A 7 -0.05 21.37 -1.87
CA PHE A 7 -0.71 20.20 -2.45
C PHE A 7 -2.08 19.92 -1.79
N ILE A 8 -2.22 20.18 -0.48
CA ILE A 8 -3.48 20.03 0.25
C ILE A 8 -4.52 21.01 -0.31
N GLU A 9 -4.16 22.29 -0.42
CA GLU A 9 -5.04 23.33 -0.95
C GLU A 9 -5.37 23.07 -2.44
N ARG A 10 -4.42 22.58 -3.23
CA ARG A 10 -4.63 22.18 -4.63
C ARG A 10 -5.67 21.06 -4.74
N MET A 11 -5.54 20.00 -3.92
CA MET A 11 -6.51 18.90 -3.90
C MET A 11 -7.89 19.37 -3.44
N ASN A 12 -7.96 20.22 -2.41
CA ASN A 12 -9.21 20.81 -1.91
C ASN A 12 -9.88 21.67 -2.98
N PHE A 13 -9.09 22.47 -3.69
CA PHE A 13 -9.59 23.30 -4.79
C PHE A 13 -10.18 22.46 -5.93
N TYR A 14 -9.47 21.38 -6.31
CA TYR A 14 -9.95 20.46 -7.36
C TYR A 14 -11.22 19.73 -6.91
N THR A 15 -11.27 19.27 -5.67
CA THR A 15 -12.43 18.56 -5.13
C THR A 15 -13.68 19.45 -5.12
N ARG A 16 -13.57 20.70 -4.63
CA ARG A 16 -14.69 21.66 -4.61
C ARG A 16 -15.26 21.98 -6.00
N ARG A 17 -14.44 21.86 -7.04
CA ARG A 17 -14.82 22.13 -8.43
C ARG A 17 -15.14 20.89 -9.26
N GLY A 18 -15.08 19.71 -8.67
CA GLY A 18 -15.28 18.45 -9.39
C GLY A 18 -14.22 18.20 -10.47
N ILE A 19 -13.03 18.80 -10.35
CA ILE A 19 -11.93 18.60 -11.29
C ILE A 19 -11.31 17.23 -11.04
N ARG A 20 -11.21 16.43 -12.09
CA ARG A 20 -10.62 15.09 -12.06
C ARG A 20 -9.09 15.17 -11.96
N PHE A 21 -8.48 14.44 -11.01
CA PHE A 21 -7.04 14.44 -10.81
C PHE A 21 -6.49 13.10 -10.31
N LEU A 22 -5.19 12.89 -10.58
CA LEU A 22 -4.35 11.86 -9.99
C LEU A 22 -3.54 12.49 -8.85
N PHE A 23 -3.30 11.72 -7.79
CA PHE A 23 -2.30 12.08 -6.78
C PHE A 23 -1.38 10.91 -6.46
N ILE A 24 -0.14 11.21 -6.10
CA ILE A 24 0.87 10.30 -5.57
C ILE A 24 1.52 11.03 -4.41
N ILE A 25 1.43 10.50 -3.20
CA ILE A 25 1.97 11.12 -1.99
C ILE A 25 2.94 10.11 -1.36
N ASP A 26 4.19 10.51 -1.23
CA ASP A 26 5.24 9.73 -0.58
C ASP A 26 4.99 9.60 0.93
N TYR A 27 5.65 8.64 1.56
CA TYR A 27 5.46 8.34 2.98
C TYR A 27 5.78 9.52 3.90
N GLU A 28 6.84 10.25 3.59
CA GLU A 28 7.27 11.45 4.33
C GLU A 28 6.49 12.71 3.95
N MET A 29 5.68 12.67 2.88
CA MET A 29 4.93 13.82 2.32
C MET A 29 5.83 14.98 1.87
N GLU A 30 7.05 14.67 1.44
CA GLU A 30 8.03 15.66 0.98
C GLU A 30 7.92 15.96 -0.53
N PHE A 31 7.46 14.98 -1.33
CA PHE A 31 7.43 15.05 -2.80
C PHE A 31 6.06 14.67 -3.39
N PRO A 32 4.97 15.31 -2.95
CA PRO A 32 3.64 14.99 -3.43
C PRO A 32 3.45 15.42 -4.89
N VAL A 33 2.83 14.56 -5.69
CA VAL A 33 2.43 14.82 -7.08
C VAL A 33 0.90 14.93 -7.13
N VAL A 34 0.37 16.04 -7.66
CA VAL A 34 -1.07 16.24 -7.86
C VAL A 34 -1.29 16.85 -9.24
N LEU A 35 -1.88 16.08 -10.17
CA LEU A 35 -2.04 16.43 -11.57
C LEU A 35 -3.48 16.23 -12.04
N LYS A 36 -4.03 17.19 -12.79
CA LYS A 36 -5.32 16.97 -13.45
C LYS A 36 -5.19 15.82 -14.46
N LEU A 37 -6.24 15.01 -14.59
CA LEU A 37 -6.21 13.91 -15.56
C LEU A 37 -6.03 14.39 -17.01
N SER A 38 -6.42 15.62 -17.32
CA SER A 38 -6.19 16.25 -18.63
C SER A 38 -4.73 16.63 -18.91
N GLU A 39 -3.89 16.69 -17.88
CA GLU A 39 -2.48 17.11 -17.97
C GLU A 39 -1.52 15.90 -17.98
N LEU A 40 -2.00 14.69 -17.78
CA LEU A 40 -1.16 13.49 -17.64
C LEU A 40 -0.35 13.12 -18.89
N ASN A 41 -0.78 13.54 -20.08
CA ASN A 41 -0.06 13.22 -21.33
C ASN A 41 1.36 13.81 -21.40
N GLY A 42 1.67 14.81 -20.56
CA GLY A 42 3.01 15.40 -20.45
C GLY A 42 3.93 14.66 -19.46
N PHE A 43 3.44 13.62 -18.79
CA PHE A 43 4.16 12.91 -17.73
C PHE A 43 4.31 11.43 -18.05
N CYS A 44 5.41 10.83 -17.62
CA CYS A 44 5.64 9.41 -17.78
C CYS A 44 4.96 8.64 -16.60
N ILE A 45 3.62 8.66 -16.59
CA ILE A 45 2.78 8.03 -15.59
C ILE A 45 1.80 7.07 -16.26
N LYS A 46 1.83 5.80 -15.84
CA LYS A 46 0.85 4.78 -16.23
C LYS A 46 0.18 4.22 -14.97
N TYR A 47 -1.13 4.07 -15.00
CA TYR A 47 -1.85 3.51 -13.85
C TYR A 47 -2.98 2.58 -14.25
N PHE A 48 -3.25 1.63 -13.36
CA PHE A 48 -4.48 0.86 -13.28
C PHE A 48 -4.97 0.93 -11.83
N ILE A 49 -6.13 1.51 -11.61
CA ILE A 49 -6.71 1.75 -10.29
C ILE A 49 -8.13 1.18 -10.29
N ASP A 50 -8.30 -0.06 -9.83
CA ASP A 50 -9.57 -0.73 -9.65
C ASP A 50 -10.51 -0.57 -10.88
N GLY A 51 -9.99 -0.95 -12.06
CA GLY A 51 -10.70 -0.90 -13.34
C GLY A 51 -10.53 0.40 -14.15
N VAL A 52 -9.93 1.45 -13.58
CA VAL A 52 -9.66 2.70 -14.30
C VAL A 52 -8.20 2.76 -14.72
N LYS A 53 -7.92 3.03 -15.99
CA LYS A 53 -6.57 3.06 -16.56
C LYS A 53 -6.37 4.19 -17.55
N ASN A 54 -5.09 4.53 -17.84
CA ASN A 54 -4.70 5.54 -18.82
C ASN A 54 -3.79 4.98 -19.96
N TYR A 55 -3.83 3.69 -20.21
CA TYR A 55 -3.04 3.03 -21.26
C TYR A 55 -3.89 2.08 -22.10
N ASP A 56 -3.37 1.72 -23.29
CA ASP A 56 -3.97 0.74 -24.19
C ASP A 56 -3.44 -0.66 -23.89
N ASP A 57 -4.31 -1.68 -23.80
CA ASP A 57 -3.95 -3.09 -23.57
C ASP A 57 -3.15 -3.69 -24.72
N ASN A 58 -3.26 -3.17 -25.94
CA ASN A 58 -2.53 -3.68 -27.10
C ASN A 58 -1.02 -3.53 -26.98
N ILE A 59 -0.54 -2.63 -26.12
CA ILE A 59 0.89 -2.40 -25.89
C ILE A 59 1.56 -3.61 -25.24
N SER A 60 0.86 -4.39 -24.44
CA SER A 60 1.40 -5.60 -23.80
C SER A 60 1.90 -6.64 -24.82
N ASN A 61 1.33 -6.66 -26.04
CA ASN A 61 1.69 -7.58 -27.12
C ASN A 61 3.01 -7.22 -27.83
N ILE A 62 3.54 -6.00 -27.61
CA ILE A 62 4.78 -5.51 -28.24
C ILE A 62 6.02 -6.06 -27.51
N PHE A 63 5.88 -6.43 -26.25
CA PHE A 63 6.99 -6.89 -25.43
C PHE A 63 7.33 -8.36 -25.67
N ASN A 64 8.64 -8.65 -25.72
CA ASN A 64 9.17 -10.01 -25.98
C ASN A 64 8.61 -11.05 -25.00
N LYS A 65 8.45 -12.29 -25.48
CA LYS A 65 8.02 -13.47 -24.68
C LYS A 65 9.14 -14.03 -23.78
N LYS A 66 10.07 -13.19 -23.32
CA LYS A 66 11.08 -13.63 -22.35
C LYS A 66 10.40 -13.96 -21.02
N GLU A 67 10.93 -14.95 -20.32
CA GLU A 67 10.55 -15.21 -18.93
C GLU A 67 11.16 -14.14 -18.01
N LEU A 68 10.38 -13.73 -17.01
CA LEU A 68 10.86 -12.82 -15.97
C LEU A 68 11.85 -13.58 -15.08
N ASN A 69 13.05 -13.03 -14.95
CA ASN A 69 14.04 -13.50 -13.99
C ASN A 69 14.35 -12.39 -13.00
N ILE A 70 14.22 -12.70 -11.70
CA ILE A 70 14.55 -11.80 -10.60
C ILE A 70 15.57 -12.51 -9.71
N GLN A 71 16.78 -11.96 -9.66
CA GLN A 71 17.77 -12.36 -8.67
C GLN A 71 17.69 -11.38 -7.50
N LYS A 72 17.45 -11.87 -6.30
CA LYS A 72 17.31 -11.06 -5.09
C LYS A 72 18.51 -11.26 -4.15
N ARG A 73 19.00 -10.15 -3.59
CA ARG A 73 20.09 -10.14 -2.62
C ARG A 73 19.60 -9.50 -1.31
N PRO A 74 18.75 -10.21 -0.52
CA PRO A 74 18.22 -9.66 0.71
C PRO A 74 19.33 -9.42 1.73
N ILE A 75 19.07 -8.53 2.68
CA ILE A 75 19.96 -8.36 3.84
C ILE A 75 20.14 -9.68 4.58
N SER A 76 21.25 -9.82 5.32
CA SER A 76 21.44 -11.03 6.13
C SER A 76 20.42 -11.10 7.28
N PHE A 77 20.12 -12.32 7.72
CA PHE A 77 19.21 -12.53 8.84
C PHE A 77 19.68 -11.82 10.12
N GLU A 78 21.00 -11.73 10.35
CA GLU A 78 21.58 -11.04 11.51
C GLU A 78 21.26 -9.55 11.51
N VAL A 79 21.33 -8.89 10.34
CA VAL A 79 20.97 -7.47 10.19
C VAL A 79 19.48 -7.28 10.44
N TYR A 80 18.65 -8.13 9.83
CA TYR A 80 17.20 -8.12 10.05
C TYR A 80 16.87 -8.32 11.54
N LYS A 81 17.45 -9.34 12.18
CA LYS A 81 17.22 -9.70 13.57
C LYS A 81 17.56 -8.57 14.53
N LYS A 82 18.59 -7.78 14.22
CA LYS A 82 18.94 -6.59 15.04
C LYS A 82 17.82 -5.55 15.01
N ALA A 83 17.29 -5.23 13.83
CA ALA A 83 16.17 -4.30 13.68
C ALA A 83 14.90 -4.86 14.32
N PHE A 84 14.58 -6.14 14.08
CA PHE A 84 13.46 -6.83 14.71
C PHE A 84 13.51 -6.77 16.23
N ASN A 85 14.68 -7.03 16.84
CA ASN A 85 14.86 -7.00 18.29
C ASN A 85 14.60 -5.61 18.88
N ASN A 86 14.99 -4.52 18.17
CA ASN A 86 14.67 -3.17 18.59
C ASN A 86 13.15 -2.92 18.60
N VAL A 87 12.44 -3.35 17.54
CA VAL A 87 10.99 -3.29 17.48
C VAL A 87 10.35 -4.10 18.60
N ALA A 88 10.77 -5.35 18.79
CA ALA A 88 10.23 -6.26 19.82
C ALA A 88 10.44 -5.72 21.24
N LEU A 89 11.58 -5.06 21.51
CA LEU A 89 11.85 -4.39 22.79
C LEU A 89 10.85 -3.24 23.02
N ASN A 90 10.62 -2.41 22.01
CA ASN A 90 9.66 -1.31 22.09
C ASN A 90 8.22 -1.82 22.34
N GLN A 91 7.85 -2.93 21.69
CA GLN A 91 6.54 -3.55 21.90
C GLN A 91 6.39 -4.13 23.31
N LYS A 92 7.42 -4.80 23.85
CA LYS A 92 7.44 -5.28 25.23
C LYS A 92 7.31 -4.16 26.26
N ASN A 93 7.85 -2.98 25.94
CA ASN A 93 7.74 -1.77 26.76
C ASN A 93 6.40 -1.03 26.59
N GLY A 94 5.49 -1.53 25.74
CA GLY A 94 4.18 -0.92 25.48
C GLY A 94 4.21 0.31 24.56
N ASN A 95 5.34 0.60 23.91
CA ASN A 95 5.48 1.75 23.00
C ASN A 95 4.77 1.54 21.65
N SER A 96 4.58 0.28 21.23
CA SER A 96 3.85 -0.07 20.01
C SER A 96 3.19 -1.44 20.16
N TYR A 97 2.06 -1.66 19.50
CA TYR A 97 1.36 -2.96 19.46
C TYR A 97 1.53 -3.67 18.12
N LEU A 98 1.66 -2.90 17.06
CA LEU A 98 1.89 -3.33 15.70
C LEU A 98 2.82 -2.31 15.03
N LEU A 99 3.89 -2.79 14.38
CA LEU A 99 4.81 -1.95 13.61
C LEU A 99 5.14 -2.65 12.30
N ASN A 100 5.01 -1.95 11.19
CA ASN A 100 5.43 -2.45 9.89
C ASN A 100 6.92 -2.16 9.67
N LEU A 101 7.76 -3.19 9.80
CA LEU A 101 9.22 -3.13 9.61
C LEU A 101 9.55 -3.45 8.15
N THR A 102 10.30 -2.56 7.49
CA THR A 102 10.56 -2.66 6.06
C THR A 102 12.05 -2.65 5.72
N PHE A 103 12.39 -3.18 4.54
CA PHE A 103 13.75 -3.24 4.05
C PHE A 103 13.82 -3.02 2.54
N LYS A 104 14.99 -2.55 2.11
CA LYS A 104 15.37 -2.35 0.73
C LYS A 104 16.26 -3.52 0.30
N THR A 105 15.81 -4.29 -0.68
CA THR A 105 16.55 -5.45 -1.21
C THR A 105 17.04 -5.13 -2.62
N PRO A 106 18.36 -5.11 -2.87
CA PRO A 106 18.90 -5.07 -4.23
C PRO A 106 18.40 -6.24 -5.06
N ILE A 107 17.98 -5.98 -6.30
CA ILE A 107 17.55 -7.00 -7.25
C ILE A 107 18.21 -6.81 -8.61
N GLU A 108 18.47 -7.90 -9.30
CA GLU A 108 18.74 -7.90 -10.73
C GLU A 108 17.48 -8.38 -11.43
N ILE A 109 17.02 -7.64 -12.43
CA ILE A 109 15.80 -7.93 -13.16
C ILE A 109 16.05 -7.73 -14.65
N ASN A 110 15.56 -8.65 -15.46
CA ASN A 110 15.82 -8.68 -16.92
C ASN A 110 14.82 -7.89 -17.76
N PHE A 111 13.93 -7.13 -17.13
CA PHE A 111 12.96 -6.25 -17.76
C PHE A 111 13.07 -4.81 -17.27
N GLY A 112 12.72 -3.85 -18.14
CA GLY A 112 12.51 -2.47 -17.73
C GLY A 112 11.25 -2.31 -16.86
N LEU A 113 11.22 -1.29 -15.98
CA LEU A 113 10.10 -1.12 -15.04
C LEU A 113 8.78 -0.82 -15.75
N GLU A 114 8.80 -0.11 -16.88
CA GLU A 114 7.60 0.13 -17.68
C GLU A 114 7.09 -1.17 -18.32
N GLU A 115 7.98 -2.02 -18.83
CA GLU A 115 7.61 -3.34 -19.37
C GLU A 115 6.99 -4.22 -18.30
N ILE A 116 7.55 -4.22 -17.08
CA ILE A 116 7.00 -4.92 -15.92
C ILE A 116 5.58 -4.42 -15.61
N PHE A 117 5.35 -3.10 -15.67
CA PHE A 117 4.01 -2.54 -15.47
C PHE A 117 2.98 -3.15 -16.42
N TYR A 118 3.30 -3.22 -17.73
CA TYR A 118 2.36 -3.78 -18.71
C TYR A 118 2.12 -5.29 -18.54
N LYS A 119 3.18 -6.03 -18.20
CA LYS A 119 3.10 -7.49 -18.03
C LYS A 119 2.48 -7.94 -16.71
N SER A 120 2.48 -7.08 -15.70
CA SER A 120 1.96 -7.42 -14.38
C SER A 120 0.44 -7.27 -14.29
N SER A 121 -0.16 -8.05 -13.38
CA SER A 121 -1.57 -7.92 -13.02
C SER A 121 -1.71 -7.66 -11.52
N SER A 122 -2.50 -6.65 -11.18
CA SER A 122 -2.86 -6.32 -9.80
C SER A 122 -4.09 -5.42 -9.81
N ARG A 123 -4.80 -5.34 -8.68
CA ARG A 123 -5.94 -4.43 -8.51
C ARG A 123 -5.54 -2.96 -8.64
N TYR A 124 -4.31 -2.65 -8.20
CA TYR A 124 -3.74 -1.30 -8.29
C TYR A 124 -2.32 -1.41 -8.83
N LYS A 125 -2.04 -0.72 -9.94
CA LYS A 125 -0.70 -0.63 -10.54
C LYS A 125 -0.37 0.82 -10.82
N LEU A 126 0.89 1.17 -10.62
CA LEU A 126 1.42 2.47 -10.99
C LEU A 126 2.84 2.29 -11.55
N TYR A 127 3.12 2.90 -12.68
CA TYR A 127 4.46 3.20 -13.18
C TYR A 127 4.63 4.71 -13.17
N PHE A 128 5.71 5.18 -12.60
CA PHE A 128 6.06 6.59 -12.51
C PHE A 128 7.51 6.78 -12.88
N LYS A 129 7.78 7.82 -13.68
CA LYS A 129 9.13 8.24 -14.00
C LYS A 129 9.20 9.74 -14.16
N ASP A 130 10.15 10.36 -13.47
CA ASP A 130 10.60 11.73 -13.64
C ASP A 130 12.14 11.78 -13.76
N GLU A 131 12.75 12.94 -13.59
CA GLU A 131 14.20 13.12 -13.67
C GLU A 131 14.97 12.39 -12.57
N GLU A 132 14.39 12.24 -11.37
CA GLU A 132 15.05 11.71 -10.19
C GLU A 132 14.55 10.32 -9.78
N ASN A 133 13.31 9.97 -10.15
CA ASN A 133 12.63 8.78 -9.68
C ASN A 133 12.11 7.94 -10.84
N GLU A 134 12.32 6.62 -10.74
CA GLU A 134 11.64 5.65 -11.58
C GLU A 134 11.20 4.48 -10.70
N PHE A 135 9.89 4.18 -10.69
CA PHE A 135 9.37 3.06 -9.92
C PHE A 135 8.12 2.44 -10.55
N VAL A 136 7.86 1.18 -10.16
CA VAL A 136 6.65 0.45 -10.50
C VAL A 136 6.14 -0.28 -9.26
N LEU A 137 4.81 -0.41 -9.14
CA LEU A 137 4.18 -1.11 -8.02
C LEU A 137 2.95 -1.92 -8.44
N PHE A 138 2.59 -2.91 -7.59
CA PHE A 138 1.51 -3.87 -7.83
C PHE A 138 0.72 -4.11 -6.54
N SER A 139 0.06 -3.09 -6.05
CA SER A 139 -0.59 -3.17 -4.75
C SER A 139 -1.92 -3.94 -4.80
N PRO A 140 -2.16 -4.86 -3.87
CA PRO A 140 -3.48 -5.46 -3.67
C PRO A 140 -4.36 -4.63 -2.72
N GLU A 141 -3.78 -3.66 -2.00
CA GLU A 141 -4.38 -3.04 -0.82
C GLU A 141 -4.99 -1.68 -1.13
N THR A 142 -6.29 -1.54 -0.84
CA THR A 142 -6.99 -0.25 -0.87
C THR A 142 -6.54 0.60 0.32
N PHE A 143 -6.17 1.86 0.08
CA PHE A 143 -6.04 2.84 1.17
C PHE A 143 -7.42 3.26 1.65
N ILE A 144 -8.11 4.09 0.90
CA ILE A 144 -9.51 4.45 1.10
C ILE A 144 -10.23 4.63 -0.24
N ASN A 145 -11.51 4.32 -0.27
CA ASN A 145 -12.42 4.71 -1.33
C ASN A 145 -13.46 5.69 -0.77
N ILE A 146 -13.81 6.72 -1.55
CA ILE A 146 -14.88 7.65 -1.18
C ILE A 146 -15.97 7.59 -2.23
N THR A 147 -17.18 7.31 -1.79
CA THR A 147 -18.38 7.27 -2.66
C THR A 147 -19.55 7.86 -1.88
N GLU A 148 -20.27 8.80 -2.48
CA GLU A 148 -21.47 9.42 -1.91
C GLU A 148 -21.28 9.96 -0.50
N GLY A 149 -20.11 10.58 -0.22
CA GLY A 149 -19.78 11.15 1.08
C GLY A 149 -19.46 10.13 2.18
N LYS A 150 -19.29 8.86 1.83
CA LYS A 150 -18.81 7.79 2.72
C LYS A 150 -17.40 7.39 2.34
N ILE A 151 -16.59 7.10 3.35
CA ILE A 151 -15.24 6.52 3.21
C ILE A 151 -15.33 5.04 3.54
N PHE A 152 -14.70 4.22 2.70
CA PHE A 152 -14.56 2.78 2.88
C PHE A 152 -13.09 2.39 2.93
N THR A 153 -12.75 1.43 3.79
CA THR A 153 -11.46 0.75 3.78
C THR A 153 -11.64 -0.74 4.02
N TYR A 154 -10.70 -1.54 3.51
CA TYR A 154 -10.81 -2.99 3.44
C TYR A 154 -9.54 -3.65 3.97
N PRO A 155 -9.36 -3.75 5.31
CA PRO A 155 -8.23 -4.48 5.87
C PRO A 155 -8.24 -5.93 5.40
N ILE A 156 -7.06 -6.41 5.01
CA ILE A 156 -6.83 -7.78 4.54
C ILE A 156 -5.76 -8.40 5.44
N LYS A 157 -6.04 -9.59 5.98
CA LYS A 157 -5.08 -10.44 6.71
C LYS A 157 -5.40 -11.90 6.44
N GLY A 158 -4.37 -12.73 6.53
CA GLY A 158 -4.52 -14.16 6.26
C GLY A 158 -4.84 -14.47 4.81
N THR A 159 -4.12 -15.41 4.25
CA THR A 159 -4.31 -15.89 2.88
C THR A 159 -4.09 -17.40 2.86
N ILE A 160 -4.97 -18.13 2.19
CA ILE A 160 -4.88 -19.57 2.04
C ILE A 160 -5.20 -19.98 0.61
N ASP A 161 -4.62 -21.09 0.13
CA ASP A 161 -4.99 -21.66 -1.15
C ASP A 161 -6.46 -22.10 -1.13
N ALA A 162 -7.26 -21.57 -2.08
CA ALA A 162 -8.69 -21.86 -2.17
C ALA A 162 -9.00 -23.32 -2.56
N ASN A 163 -8.01 -24.06 -3.09
CA ASN A 163 -8.17 -25.47 -3.45
C ASN A 163 -8.05 -26.41 -2.26
N ILE A 164 -7.61 -25.93 -1.10
CA ILE A 164 -7.55 -26.76 0.13
C ILE A 164 -8.99 -27.05 0.59
N PRO A 165 -9.36 -28.33 0.82
CA PRO A 165 -10.67 -28.67 1.36
C PRO A 165 -10.93 -27.95 2.70
N GLY A 166 -12.04 -27.22 2.80
CA GLY A 166 -12.36 -26.44 3.99
C GLY A 166 -11.51 -25.16 4.20
N ALA A 167 -10.83 -24.67 3.16
CA ALA A 167 -9.95 -23.50 3.23
C ALA A 167 -10.58 -22.27 3.93
N GLU A 168 -11.84 -22.00 3.66
CA GLU A 168 -12.57 -20.89 4.29
C GLU A 168 -12.69 -21.08 5.80
N GLU A 169 -13.09 -22.26 6.24
CA GLU A 169 -13.24 -22.57 7.64
C GLU A 169 -11.90 -22.58 8.39
N ILE A 170 -10.85 -23.13 7.75
CA ILE A 170 -9.48 -23.11 8.27
C ILE A 170 -9.02 -21.66 8.49
N LEU A 171 -9.16 -20.80 7.47
CA LEU A 171 -8.74 -19.41 7.52
C LEU A 171 -9.52 -18.62 8.57
N LEU A 172 -10.84 -18.77 8.60
CA LEU A 172 -11.70 -18.05 9.54
C LEU A 172 -11.59 -18.54 10.99
N ASN A 173 -11.04 -19.72 11.24
CA ASN A 173 -10.82 -20.26 12.59
C ASN A 173 -9.37 -20.14 13.07
N ASP A 174 -8.46 -19.62 12.23
CA ASP A 174 -7.10 -19.34 12.68
C ASP A 174 -7.07 -18.21 13.70
N LYS A 175 -6.73 -18.57 14.95
CA LYS A 175 -6.75 -17.64 16.09
C LYS A 175 -5.71 -16.53 15.95
N LYS A 176 -4.53 -16.85 15.36
CA LYS A 176 -3.44 -15.87 15.17
C LYS A 176 -3.86 -14.85 14.13
N GLU A 177 -4.24 -15.32 12.93
CA GLU A 177 -4.67 -14.45 11.84
C GLU A 177 -5.86 -13.57 12.24
N LYS A 178 -6.81 -14.13 12.98
CA LYS A 178 -7.96 -13.38 13.52
C LYS A 178 -7.56 -12.29 14.51
N ALA A 179 -6.61 -12.55 15.41
CA ALA A 179 -6.14 -11.57 16.39
C ALA A 179 -5.38 -10.42 15.69
N GLU A 180 -4.53 -10.75 14.71
CA GLU A 180 -3.84 -9.75 13.89
C GLU A 180 -4.84 -8.92 13.06
N HIS A 181 -5.84 -9.58 12.47
CA HIS A 181 -6.89 -8.91 11.70
C HIS A 181 -7.70 -7.94 12.55
N LEU A 182 -8.09 -8.35 13.76
CA LEU A 182 -8.81 -7.51 14.72
C LEU A 182 -8.02 -6.24 15.06
N THR A 183 -6.70 -6.39 15.27
CA THR A 183 -5.81 -5.26 15.57
C THR A 183 -5.79 -4.25 14.42
N VAL A 184 -5.70 -4.72 13.17
CA VAL A 184 -5.71 -3.84 11.99
C VAL A 184 -7.08 -3.21 11.76
N VAL A 185 -8.17 -3.94 11.98
CA VAL A 185 -9.54 -3.40 11.90
C VAL A 185 -9.74 -2.26 12.90
N ASP A 186 -9.29 -2.42 14.14
CA ASP A 186 -9.41 -1.38 15.16
C ASP A 186 -8.55 -0.16 14.84
N LEU A 187 -7.32 -0.38 14.37
CA LEU A 187 -6.45 0.68 13.90
C LEU A 187 -7.10 1.52 12.78
N LEU A 188 -7.65 0.88 11.75
CA LEU A 188 -8.28 1.59 10.64
C LEU A 188 -9.62 2.25 11.03
N ARG A 189 -10.35 1.70 12.00
CA ARG A 189 -11.49 2.40 12.60
C ARG A 189 -11.05 3.70 13.27
N ASN A 190 -9.95 3.66 14.02
CA ASN A 190 -9.40 4.84 14.68
C ASN A 190 -8.93 5.89 13.65
N ASP A 191 -8.24 5.48 12.58
CA ASP A 191 -7.86 6.39 11.50
C ASP A 191 -9.10 7.03 10.83
N LEU A 192 -10.14 6.24 10.53
CA LEU A 192 -11.38 6.78 9.97
C LEU A 192 -12.10 7.76 10.91
N ASN A 193 -12.06 7.54 12.23
CA ASN A 193 -12.68 8.43 13.20
C ASN A 193 -12.08 9.85 13.20
N ILE A 194 -10.86 10.02 12.69
CA ILE A 194 -10.23 11.34 12.55
C ILE A 194 -11.05 12.20 11.56
N VAL A 195 -11.51 11.61 10.46
CA VAL A 195 -12.14 12.31 9.33
C VAL A 195 -13.63 11.99 9.15
N CYS A 196 -14.13 10.98 9.82
CA CYS A 196 -15.50 10.48 9.70
C CYS A 196 -16.31 10.59 10.99
N LYS A 197 -17.63 10.55 10.83
CA LYS A 197 -18.63 10.22 11.87
C LYS A 197 -19.23 8.85 11.55
N ASP A 198 -19.87 8.26 12.55
CA ASP A 198 -20.64 7.00 12.41
C ASP A 198 -19.78 5.86 11.83
N VAL A 199 -18.52 5.76 12.29
CA VAL A 199 -17.60 4.71 11.84
C VAL A 199 -18.05 3.36 12.37
N LYS A 200 -18.25 2.40 11.46
CA LYS A 200 -18.70 1.05 11.80
C LYS A 200 -18.03 0.00 10.90
N VAL A 201 -17.97 -1.21 11.40
CA VAL A 201 -17.59 -2.40 10.63
C VAL A 201 -18.85 -2.99 10.03
N ASN A 202 -19.03 -2.88 8.72
CA ASN A 202 -20.20 -3.41 8.01
C ASN A 202 -20.16 -4.92 7.92
N ARG A 203 -18.97 -5.46 7.63
CA ARG A 203 -18.74 -6.89 7.53
C ARG A 203 -17.40 -7.21 8.19
N PHE A 204 -17.39 -8.14 9.12
CA PHE A 204 -16.21 -8.55 9.87
C PHE A 204 -15.79 -9.96 9.48
N CYS A 205 -14.51 -10.18 9.18
CA CYS A 205 -13.91 -11.48 8.87
C CYS A 205 -14.74 -12.29 7.86
N PHE A 206 -14.87 -11.80 6.65
CA PHE A 206 -15.42 -12.60 5.54
C PHE A 206 -14.30 -12.96 4.56
N THR A 207 -14.51 -13.99 3.77
CA THR A 207 -13.52 -14.39 2.76
C THR A 207 -13.79 -13.72 1.43
N TYR A 208 -12.69 -13.36 0.76
CA TYR A 208 -12.71 -12.85 -0.59
C TYR A 208 -11.76 -13.69 -1.46
N LYS A 209 -12.29 -14.22 -2.56
CA LYS A 209 -11.52 -15.07 -3.48
C LYS A 209 -10.81 -14.19 -4.51
N ILE A 210 -9.51 -14.41 -4.67
CA ILE A 210 -8.70 -13.79 -5.71
C ILE A 210 -8.10 -14.84 -6.61
N LYS A 211 -7.99 -14.54 -7.91
CA LYS A 211 -7.25 -15.36 -8.87
C LYS A 211 -5.82 -14.86 -8.95
N THR A 212 -4.88 -15.79 -8.92
CA THR A 212 -3.46 -15.55 -9.11
C THR A 212 -2.91 -16.51 -10.17
N ASN A 213 -1.66 -16.33 -10.59
CA ASN A 213 -0.99 -17.26 -11.51
C ASN A 213 -0.80 -18.65 -10.95
N PHE A 214 -0.72 -18.75 -9.64
CA PHE A 214 -0.49 -20.01 -8.95
C PHE A 214 -1.78 -20.68 -8.50
N GLY A 215 -2.93 -20.13 -8.90
CA GLY A 215 -4.24 -20.65 -8.52
C GLY A 215 -5.14 -19.61 -7.87
N GLU A 216 -6.20 -20.09 -7.23
CA GLU A 216 -7.14 -19.24 -6.49
C GLU A 216 -6.75 -19.18 -5.01
N LEU A 217 -6.77 -17.99 -4.44
CA LEU A 217 -6.51 -17.75 -3.02
C LEU A 217 -7.77 -17.19 -2.35
N LEU A 218 -7.99 -17.58 -1.10
CA LEU A 218 -8.93 -16.93 -0.21
C LEU A 218 -8.19 -15.99 0.73
N GLN A 219 -8.70 -14.77 0.86
CA GLN A 219 -8.20 -13.77 1.81
C GLN A 219 -9.27 -13.43 2.83
N MET A 220 -8.89 -13.28 4.09
CA MET A 220 -9.76 -12.76 5.14
C MET A 220 -9.78 -11.23 5.06
N VAL A 221 -10.99 -10.68 4.91
CA VAL A 221 -11.24 -9.25 4.69
C VAL A 221 -12.28 -8.77 5.69
N SER A 222 -12.20 -7.51 6.08
CA SER A 222 -13.33 -6.78 6.70
C SER A 222 -13.64 -5.52 5.91
N GLU A 223 -14.86 -5.01 6.04
CA GLU A 223 -15.29 -3.75 5.44
C GLU A 223 -15.63 -2.76 6.56
N ILE A 224 -14.95 -1.62 6.55
CA ILE A 224 -15.18 -0.53 7.48
C ILE A 224 -15.67 0.67 6.69
N GLU A 225 -16.74 1.30 7.14
CA GLU A 225 -17.23 2.55 6.56
C GLU A 225 -17.36 3.66 7.60
N GLY A 226 -17.29 4.90 7.15
CA GLY A 226 -17.60 6.07 7.94
C GLY A 226 -18.17 7.17 7.05
N ARG A 227 -19.01 8.05 7.59
CA ARG A 227 -19.52 9.22 6.89
C ARG A 227 -18.55 10.39 7.07
N VAL A 228 -18.12 11.02 5.97
CA VAL A 228 -17.25 12.20 6.00
C VAL A 228 -17.84 13.28 6.93
N LYS A 229 -17.02 13.86 7.81
CA LYS A 229 -17.44 14.97 8.68
C LYS A 229 -17.86 16.17 7.84
N PRO A 230 -18.94 16.91 8.19
CA PRO A 230 -19.45 18.03 7.40
C PRO A 230 -18.40 19.10 7.06
N ASN A 231 -17.49 19.40 7.98
CA ASN A 231 -16.42 20.38 7.77
C ASN A 231 -15.31 19.91 6.81
N LEU A 232 -15.27 18.63 6.48
CA LEU A 232 -14.32 18.01 5.54
C LEU A 232 -14.96 17.67 4.18
N MET A 233 -16.26 17.89 4.02
CA MET A 233 -16.90 17.69 2.72
C MET A 233 -16.21 18.54 1.65
N TYR A 234 -15.89 17.93 0.51
CA TYR A 234 -15.15 18.54 -0.60
C TYR A 234 -13.73 19.06 -0.24
N ARG A 235 -13.13 18.52 0.84
CA ARG A 235 -11.77 18.85 1.29
C ARG A 235 -10.90 17.57 1.28
N LEU A 236 -10.72 16.99 0.10
CA LEU A 236 -10.01 15.71 -0.04
C LEU A 236 -8.55 15.80 0.42
N GLY A 237 -7.88 16.93 0.18
CA GLY A 237 -6.52 17.16 0.67
C GLY A 237 -6.42 17.03 2.18
N ASP A 238 -7.35 17.65 2.93
CA ASP A 238 -7.37 17.53 4.40
C ASP A 238 -7.72 16.10 4.85
N ILE A 239 -8.65 15.43 4.17
CA ILE A 239 -9.01 14.05 4.51
C ILE A 239 -7.77 13.16 4.41
N LEU A 240 -7.05 13.21 3.29
CA LEU A 240 -5.86 12.40 3.09
C LEU A 240 -4.75 12.77 4.07
N PHE A 241 -4.44 14.06 4.21
CA PHE A 241 -3.38 14.53 5.10
C PHE A 241 -3.57 14.09 6.55
N ASN A 242 -4.80 14.17 7.08
CA ASN A 242 -5.09 13.76 8.45
C ASN A 242 -5.02 12.23 8.66
N MET A 243 -5.10 11.43 7.59
CA MET A 243 -5.00 9.97 7.67
C MET A 243 -3.58 9.45 7.40
N LEU A 244 -2.69 10.28 6.83
CA LEU A 244 -1.32 9.90 6.49
C LEU A 244 -0.34 10.01 7.67
N PRO A 245 0.73 9.19 7.66
CA PRO A 245 0.89 7.98 6.86
C PRO A 245 -0.18 6.94 7.19
N ALA A 246 -0.55 6.08 6.21
CA ALA A 246 -1.62 5.10 6.39
C ALA A 246 -1.32 4.14 7.55
N GLY A 247 -2.31 3.88 8.41
CA GLY A 247 -2.12 3.05 9.60
C GLY A 247 -1.70 1.62 9.27
N SER A 248 -2.26 1.03 8.20
CA SER A 248 -1.95 -0.35 7.78
C SER A 248 -0.48 -0.59 7.45
N ILE A 249 0.25 0.47 7.04
CA ILE A 249 1.68 0.38 6.66
C ILE A 249 2.64 1.01 7.67
N CYS A 250 2.17 1.60 8.74
CA CYS A 250 3.01 2.03 9.87
C CYS A 250 2.76 1.21 11.13
N GLY A 251 1.57 1.20 11.66
CA GLY A 251 1.19 0.49 12.87
C GLY A 251 0.53 1.37 13.93
N ALA A 252 0.50 0.90 15.18
CA ALA A 252 -0.22 1.52 16.29
C ALA A 252 0.51 1.43 17.64
N PRO A 253 0.42 2.48 18.50
CA PRO A 253 -0.14 3.81 18.27
C PRO A 253 0.68 4.60 17.26
N LYS A 254 0.03 5.33 16.34
CA LYS A 254 0.68 5.93 15.15
C LYS A 254 1.93 6.76 15.50
N ARG A 255 1.83 7.72 16.43
CA ARG A 255 2.92 8.65 16.76
C ARG A 255 4.18 7.94 17.23
N GLN A 256 4.09 7.11 18.25
CA GLN A 256 5.24 6.38 18.80
C GLN A 256 5.80 5.39 17.79
N THR A 257 4.93 4.74 17.03
CA THR A 257 5.35 3.79 16.00
C THR A 257 6.16 4.45 14.89
N LEU A 258 5.81 5.67 14.46
CA LEU A 258 6.57 6.42 13.47
C LEU A 258 7.97 6.79 13.98
N GLU A 259 8.12 7.15 15.24
CA GLU A 259 9.42 7.42 15.87
C GLU A 259 10.29 6.15 15.88
N ILE A 260 9.73 5.01 16.29
CA ILE A 260 10.45 3.71 16.29
C ILE A 260 10.87 3.30 14.87
N ILE A 261 10.00 3.47 13.87
CA ILE A 261 10.34 3.20 12.45
C ILE A 261 11.55 4.02 12.03
N LYS A 262 11.52 5.33 12.27
CA LYS A 262 12.61 6.26 11.91
C LYS A 262 13.95 5.87 12.56
N GLU A 263 13.92 5.44 13.82
CA GLU A 263 15.12 5.01 14.54
C GLU A 263 15.64 3.64 14.10
N THR A 264 14.74 2.77 13.62
CA THR A 264 15.06 1.37 13.29
C THR A 264 15.47 1.18 11.84
N GLU A 265 14.76 1.80 10.90
CA GLU A 265 15.01 1.59 9.46
C GLU A 265 16.19 2.36 8.91
N LEU A 266 16.58 3.48 9.51
CA LEU A 266 17.75 4.31 9.15
C LEU A 266 17.78 4.79 7.68
N TYR A 267 16.64 4.79 6.99
CA TYR A 267 16.47 5.30 5.62
C TYR A 267 15.07 5.89 5.42
N LYS A 268 14.91 6.74 4.41
CA LYS A 268 13.60 7.25 4.01
C LYS A 268 12.88 6.22 3.15
N ARG A 269 11.59 6.03 3.41
CA ARG A 269 10.74 5.15 2.60
C ARG A 269 10.42 5.74 1.24
N GLY A 270 10.37 7.06 1.13
CA GLY A 270 10.03 7.77 -0.10
C GLY A 270 8.63 7.38 -0.60
N TYR A 271 8.49 7.07 -1.87
CA TYR A 271 7.19 6.65 -2.41
C TYR A 271 6.73 5.28 -1.93
N TYR A 272 7.64 4.40 -1.51
CA TYR A 272 7.23 3.13 -0.91
C TYR A 272 6.45 3.36 0.39
N THR A 273 5.34 2.67 0.55
CA THR A 273 4.36 2.84 1.65
C THR A 273 3.68 4.22 1.71
N GLY A 274 3.85 5.06 0.70
CA GLY A 274 2.98 6.19 0.46
C GLY A 274 1.63 5.76 -0.13
N VAL A 275 0.87 6.70 -0.67
CA VAL A 275 -0.45 6.45 -1.25
C VAL A 275 -0.60 7.09 -2.63
N PHE A 276 -1.40 6.47 -3.50
CA PHE A 276 -1.78 7.05 -4.78
C PHE A 276 -3.24 6.78 -5.09
N GLY A 277 -3.82 7.60 -5.93
CA GLY A 277 -5.21 7.41 -6.30
C GLY A 277 -5.71 8.40 -7.34
N ILE A 278 -6.96 8.23 -7.71
CA ILE A 278 -7.68 9.13 -8.61
C ILE A 278 -8.98 9.61 -8.00
N TYR A 279 -9.26 10.87 -8.24
CA TYR A 279 -10.56 11.49 -8.01
C TYR A 279 -11.24 11.72 -9.35
N ASP A 280 -12.42 11.14 -9.56
CA ASP A 280 -13.15 11.19 -10.84
C ASP A 280 -14.08 12.40 -11.01
N GLY A 281 -14.06 13.32 -10.03
CA GLY A 281 -14.97 14.46 -9.92
C GLY A 281 -16.08 14.27 -8.88
N LYS A 282 -16.29 13.04 -8.41
CA LYS A 282 -17.27 12.67 -7.38
C LYS A 282 -16.71 11.69 -6.37
N ASN A 283 -16.04 10.66 -6.84
CA ASN A 283 -15.55 9.52 -6.06
C ASN A 283 -14.04 9.49 -6.03
N LEU A 284 -13.49 8.89 -4.98
CA LEU A 284 -12.08 8.61 -4.84
C LEU A 284 -11.85 7.09 -4.85
N LYS A 285 -10.83 6.65 -5.59
CA LYS A 285 -10.22 5.33 -5.47
C LYS A 285 -8.75 5.50 -5.17
N SER A 286 -8.25 4.85 -4.13
CA SER A 286 -6.84 4.96 -3.74
C SER A 286 -6.27 3.67 -3.16
N SER A 287 -4.95 3.58 -3.19
CA SER A 287 -4.19 2.42 -2.74
C SER A 287 -2.95 2.85 -1.98
N VAL A 288 -2.47 1.99 -1.08
CA VAL A 288 -1.12 2.13 -0.51
C VAL A 288 -0.08 1.60 -1.51
N MET A 289 1.10 2.21 -1.54
CA MET A 289 2.17 1.87 -2.48
C MET A 289 3.07 0.77 -1.91
N ILE A 290 2.66 -0.48 -2.10
CA ILE A 290 3.39 -1.68 -1.71
C ILE A 290 3.64 -2.59 -2.92
N ARG A 291 4.40 -3.68 -2.76
CA ARG A 291 4.90 -4.50 -3.87
C ARG A 291 5.63 -3.63 -4.88
N PHE A 292 6.68 -3.01 -4.41
CA PHE A 292 7.27 -1.81 -5.01
C PHE A 292 8.70 -2.09 -5.48
N ILE A 293 8.99 -1.72 -6.73
CA ILE A 293 10.33 -1.74 -7.30
C ILE A 293 10.71 -0.32 -7.67
N GLU A 294 11.86 0.14 -7.19
CA GLU A 294 12.44 1.42 -7.57
C GLU A 294 13.76 1.24 -8.30
N LYS A 295 14.06 2.16 -9.20
CA LYS A 295 15.35 2.26 -9.88
C LYS A 295 16.05 3.55 -9.45
N LYS A 296 17.32 3.45 -9.12
CA LYS A 296 18.20 4.59 -8.78
C LYS A 296 19.50 4.43 -9.55
N GLY A 297 19.69 5.25 -10.60
CA GLY A 297 20.74 5.03 -11.57
C GLY A 297 20.56 3.70 -12.29
N ASP A 298 21.56 2.82 -12.24
CA ASP A 298 21.50 1.49 -12.83
C ASP A 298 20.99 0.41 -11.85
N ASP A 299 20.89 0.73 -10.58
CA ASP A 299 20.51 -0.22 -9.53
C ASP A 299 18.98 -0.30 -9.38
N CYS A 300 18.48 -1.52 -9.27
CA CYS A 300 17.09 -1.81 -8.97
C CYS A 300 16.94 -2.35 -7.55
N PHE A 301 15.87 -1.94 -6.87
CA PHE A 301 15.58 -2.35 -5.50
C PHE A 301 14.10 -2.74 -5.36
N TYR A 302 13.88 -3.86 -4.69
CA TYR A 302 12.55 -4.22 -4.24
C TYR A 302 12.36 -3.77 -2.79
N ARG A 303 11.19 -3.18 -2.49
CA ARG A 303 10.82 -2.78 -1.14
C ARG A 303 9.84 -3.77 -0.57
N SER A 304 10.17 -4.37 0.57
CA SER A 304 9.30 -5.32 1.25
C SER A 304 9.39 -5.18 2.76
N GLY A 305 8.39 -5.73 3.47
CA GLY A 305 8.33 -5.70 4.91
C GLY A 305 7.11 -6.44 5.44
N GLY A 306 6.95 -6.41 6.75
CA GLY A 306 5.85 -7.07 7.43
C GLY A 306 5.47 -6.40 8.74
N GLY A 307 4.27 -6.69 9.22
CA GLY A 307 3.77 -6.21 10.50
C GLY A 307 4.31 -7.04 11.65
N ILE A 308 5.12 -6.42 12.51
CA ILE A 308 5.68 -7.05 13.70
C ILE A 308 4.76 -6.80 14.88
N THR A 309 4.47 -7.85 15.63
CA THR A 309 3.72 -7.84 16.89
C THR A 309 4.53 -8.53 17.99
N VAL A 310 4.08 -8.47 19.22
CA VAL A 310 4.73 -9.18 20.35
C VAL A 310 4.77 -10.70 20.18
N TYR A 311 3.97 -11.25 19.26
CA TYR A 311 3.89 -12.68 18.95
C TYR A 311 4.70 -13.08 17.72
N SER A 312 5.31 -12.12 17.04
CA SER A 312 6.09 -12.37 15.82
C SER A 312 7.40 -13.12 16.13
N ASP A 313 7.74 -14.05 15.23
CA ASP A 313 9.04 -14.75 15.23
C ASP A 313 9.97 -14.13 14.19
N ALA A 314 11.17 -13.76 14.60
CA ALA A 314 12.11 -13.05 13.75
C ALA A 314 12.45 -13.81 12.45
N LYS A 315 12.57 -15.14 12.50
CA LYS A 315 12.94 -15.92 11.32
C LYS A 315 11.78 -16.04 10.35
N LYS A 316 10.56 -16.25 10.86
CA LYS A 316 9.34 -16.32 10.02
C LYS A 316 9.07 -14.99 9.33
N GLU A 317 9.17 -13.88 10.06
CA GLU A 317 8.96 -12.54 9.48
C GLU A 317 10.04 -12.17 8.44
N TYR A 318 11.29 -12.60 8.66
CA TYR A 318 12.35 -12.45 7.67
C TYR A 318 12.05 -13.25 6.38
N ASP A 319 11.66 -14.50 6.53
CA ASP A 319 11.35 -15.36 5.38
C ASP A 319 10.13 -14.79 4.61
N GLU A 320 9.09 -14.35 5.30
CA GLU A 320 7.93 -13.69 4.70
C GLU A 320 8.32 -12.40 3.95
N MET A 321 9.22 -11.58 4.53
CA MET A 321 9.74 -10.38 3.86
C MET A 321 10.44 -10.74 2.55
N VAL A 322 11.24 -11.80 2.53
CA VAL A 322 11.96 -12.27 1.34
C VAL A 322 11.01 -12.91 0.31
N GLU A 323 9.99 -13.65 0.74
CA GLU A 323 8.96 -14.24 -0.12
C GLU A 323 8.11 -13.18 -0.83
N LYS A 324 7.86 -12.04 -0.18
CA LYS A 324 7.15 -10.91 -0.76
C LYS A 324 7.87 -10.24 -1.94
N ILE A 325 9.12 -10.61 -2.23
CA ILE A 325 9.88 -10.10 -3.39
C ILE A 325 9.51 -10.91 -4.62
N TYR A 326 8.47 -10.49 -5.32
CA TYR A 326 8.00 -11.07 -6.59
C TYR A 326 7.23 -10.05 -7.44
N VAL A 327 7.10 -10.33 -8.72
CA VAL A 327 6.24 -9.57 -9.65
C VAL A 327 5.08 -10.46 -10.09
N PRO A 328 3.82 -10.01 -9.96
CA PRO A 328 2.66 -10.77 -10.38
C PRO A 328 2.50 -10.69 -11.91
N ILE A 329 3.27 -11.48 -12.66
CA ILE A 329 3.13 -11.62 -14.12
C ILE A 329 2.19 -12.80 -14.43
N TYR A 330 1.33 -12.63 -15.43
CA TYR A 330 0.36 -13.65 -15.89
C TYR A 330 0.62 -14.05 -17.33
#